data_bb3481156031888b44e727aa63f725f8
#
_entry.id   bb3481156031888b44e727aa63f725f8
#
_cell.length_a   1.000
_cell.length_b   1.000
_cell.length_c   1.000
_cell.angle_alpha   90.00
_cell.angle_beta   90.00
_cell.angle_gamma   90.00
#
_symmetry.space_group_name_H-M   'P 1'
#
loop_
_entity.id
_entity.type
_entity.pdbx_description
1 polymer ?
#
loop_
_entity_poly.entity_id
_entity_poly.type
_entity_poly.pdbx_seq_one_letter_code
_entity_poly.pdbx_strand_id
1 'polypeptide(L)'
;MASKVYFTDMRTRNDQCLQDKLLKLIRKAGFDSIDFKDHYAAIKLHFGELGNLAFLRPNWAKTVVDEIKKEGGKAFLTDCNTLYVGSRKNAIDHLETAPPPSCLPQTPHPVPWKERQQFRS
;
A
#
# COMPACT_ATOMS: atom_id res chain seq x y z
N MET A 1 -20.82 5.58 21.65
CA MET A 1 -19.74 4.66 22.07
C MET A 1 -18.41 5.28 21.66
N ALA A 2 -17.41 5.30 22.54
CA ALA A 2 -16.08 5.81 22.19
C ALA A 2 -15.31 4.75 21.40
N SER A 3 -14.68 5.14 20.27
CA SER A 3 -13.83 4.26 19.48
C SER A 3 -12.47 4.08 20.16
N LYS A 4 -11.93 2.87 20.12
CA LYS A 4 -10.57 2.59 20.61
C LYS A 4 -9.56 3.10 19.59
N VAL A 5 -8.54 3.83 20.07
CA VAL A 5 -7.40 4.29 19.25
C VAL A 5 -6.13 3.60 19.75
N TYR A 6 -5.37 3.02 18.84
CA TYR A 6 -4.09 2.39 19.13
C TYR A 6 -2.97 3.29 18.65
N PHE A 7 -2.04 3.62 19.53
CA PHE A 7 -0.96 4.57 19.29
C PHE A 7 0.40 3.99 19.66
N THR A 8 1.43 4.36 18.91
CA THR A 8 2.84 4.18 19.25
C THR A 8 3.64 5.41 18.80
N ASP A 9 4.76 5.67 19.46
CA ASP A 9 5.69 6.71 19.03
C ASP A 9 6.59 6.24 17.87
N MET A 10 7.35 7.15 17.27
CA MET A 10 8.28 6.87 16.17
C MET A 10 9.70 6.51 16.65
N ARG A 11 9.91 6.34 17.96
CA ARG A 11 11.22 5.94 18.51
C ARG A 11 11.51 4.50 18.15
N THR A 12 12.74 4.24 17.73
CA THR A 12 13.24 2.89 17.46
C THR A 12 14.24 2.46 18.52
N ARG A 13 14.46 1.14 18.64
CA ARG A 13 15.48 0.51 19.46
C ARG A 13 16.27 -0.46 18.58
N ASN A 14 17.41 -0.93 19.07
CA ASN A 14 18.26 -1.86 18.32
C ASN A 14 17.55 -3.18 17.96
N ASP A 15 16.56 -3.57 18.74
CA ASP A 15 15.78 -4.80 18.61
C ASP A 15 14.38 -4.59 18.01
N GLN A 16 14.01 -3.35 17.68
CA GLN A 16 12.66 -3.03 17.19
C GLN A 16 12.64 -1.88 16.20
N CYS A 17 12.35 -2.17 14.95
CA CYS A 17 12.14 -1.17 13.91
C CYS A 17 10.69 -0.63 13.90
N LEU A 18 10.44 0.39 13.09
CA LEU A 18 9.10 0.98 12.97
C LEU A 18 8.09 0.03 12.36
N GLN A 19 8.52 -0.85 11.46
CA GLN A 19 7.67 -1.87 10.85
C GLN A 19 7.17 -2.89 11.90
N ASP A 20 8.04 -3.29 12.83
CA ASP A 20 7.64 -4.16 13.93
C ASP A 20 6.60 -3.50 14.84
N LYS A 21 6.74 -2.19 15.05
CA LYS A 21 5.76 -1.40 15.80
C LYS A 21 4.43 -1.33 15.08
N LEU A 22 4.44 -1.14 13.74
CA LEU A 22 3.22 -1.17 12.93
C LEU A 22 2.52 -2.52 13.07
N LEU A 23 3.24 -3.63 12.89
CA LEU A 23 2.67 -4.97 13.04
C LEU A 23 2.04 -5.20 14.42
N LYS A 24 2.72 -4.79 15.49
CA LYS A 24 2.17 -4.87 16.84
C LYS A 24 0.87 -4.06 16.98
N LEU A 25 0.81 -2.86 16.37
CA LEU A 25 -0.39 -2.03 16.42
C LEU A 25 -1.58 -2.64 15.68
N ILE A 26 -1.38 -3.08 14.43
CA ILE A 26 -2.47 -3.64 13.61
C ILE A 26 -3.01 -4.93 14.23
N ARG A 27 -2.14 -5.80 14.75
CA ARG A 27 -2.57 -7.01 15.47
C ARG A 27 -3.37 -6.66 16.73
N LYS A 28 -2.89 -5.71 17.52
CA LYS A 28 -3.62 -5.23 18.70
C LYS A 28 -4.96 -4.58 18.34
N ALA A 29 -5.08 -4.00 17.14
CA ALA A 29 -6.32 -3.45 16.62
C ALA A 29 -7.31 -4.51 16.11
N GLY A 30 -6.91 -5.79 16.08
CA GLY A 30 -7.77 -6.90 15.67
C GLY A 30 -7.49 -7.44 14.27
N PHE A 31 -6.33 -7.14 13.68
CA PHE A 31 -5.95 -7.63 12.35
C PHE A 31 -6.02 -9.16 12.26
N ASP A 32 -5.56 -9.85 13.32
CA ASP A 32 -5.55 -11.32 13.40
C ASP A 32 -6.95 -11.96 13.45
N SER A 33 -8.01 -11.15 13.63
CA SER A 33 -9.40 -11.62 13.58
C SER A 33 -10.00 -11.62 12.17
N ILE A 34 -9.28 -11.11 11.19
CA ILE A 34 -9.73 -11.04 9.80
C ILE A 34 -9.30 -12.33 9.08
N ASP A 35 -10.26 -13.02 8.49
CA ASP A 35 -9.97 -14.19 7.66
C ASP A 35 -9.46 -13.74 6.28
N PHE A 36 -8.16 -13.85 6.07
CA PHE A 36 -7.52 -13.55 4.79
C PHE A 36 -7.32 -14.78 3.90
N LYS A 37 -7.49 -15.98 4.45
CA LYS A 37 -7.18 -17.22 3.73
C LYS A 37 -7.98 -17.31 2.43
N ASP A 38 -7.27 -17.43 1.31
CA ASP A 38 -7.81 -17.52 -0.04
C ASP A 38 -8.62 -16.29 -0.51
N HIS A 39 -8.65 -15.20 0.27
CA HIS A 39 -9.34 -13.96 -0.08
C HIS A 39 -8.42 -12.92 -0.71
N TYR A 40 -9.00 -12.05 -1.56
CA TYR A 40 -8.33 -10.84 -2.04
C TYR A 40 -8.46 -9.71 -1.02
N ALA A 41 -7.34 -9.06 -0.72
CA ALA A 41 -7.29 -7.91 0.18
C ALA A 41 -6.79 -6.67 -0.58
N ALA A 42 -7.66 -5.69 -0.78
CA ALA A 42 -7.33 -4.42 -1.38
C ALA A 42 -6.79 -3.45 -0.32
N ILE A 43 -5.54 -3.03 -0.45
CA ILE A 43 -4.92 -2.04 0.41
C ILE A 43 -4.99 -0.69 -0.31
N LYS A 44 -5.91 0.18 0.13
CA LYS A 44 -6.02 1.53 -0.41
C LYS A 44 -4.87 2.39 0.13
N LEU A 45 -4.06 2.92 -0.78
CA LEU A 45 -2.90 3.74 -0.47
C LEU A 45 -2.84 4.94 -1.40
N HIS A 46 -2.89 6.15 -0.83
CA HIS A 46 -2.62 7.37 -1.57
C HIS A 46 -1.11 7.51 -1.84
N PHE A 47 -0.71 7.68 -3.09
CA PHE A 47 0.70 7.82 -3.49
C PHE A 47 1.07 9.21 -4.04
N GLY A 48 0.23 10.22 -3.79
CA GLY A 48 0.49 11.61 -4.14
C GLY A 48 0.10 11.97 -5.58
N GLU A 49 0.30 13.24 -5.90
CA GLU A 49 0.24 13.76 -7.27
C GLU A 49 1.61 13.62 -7.95
N LEU A 50 1.64 13.78 -9.28
CA LEU A 50 2.88 13.73 -10.05
C LEU A 50 3.92 14.71 -9.47
N GLY A 51 5.10 14.18 -9.12
CA GLY A 51 6.19 14.95 -8.51
C GLY A 51 6.06 15.17 -7.00
N ASN A 52 4.97 14.76 -6.35
CA ASN A 52 4.85 14.81 -4.90
C ASN A 52 5.53 13.60 -4.26
N LEU A 53 6.46 13.85 -3.34
CA LEU A 53 7.16 12.81 -2.57
C LEU A 53 6.65 12.67 -1.13
N ALA A 54 5.69 13.50 -0.72
CA ALA A 54 5.12 13.52 0.64
C ALA A 54 3.94 12.53 0.77
N PHE A 55 4.14 11.27 0.37
CA PHE A 55 3.16 10.20 0.54
C PHE A 55 3.72 9.07 1.42
N LEU A 56 2.85 8.17 1.84
CA LEU A 56 3.25 7.04 2.68
C LEU A 56 4.27 6.16 1.95
N ARG A 57 5.42 5.94 2.58
CA ARG A 57 6.53 5.19 1.96
C ARG A 57 6.12 3.74 1.67
N PRO A 58 6.57 3.16 0.54
CA PRO A 58 6.21 1.80 0.12
C PRO A 58 6.52 0.70 1.15
N ASN A 59 7.54 0.88 1.98
CA ASN A 59 7.89 -0.10 3.01
C ASN A 59 6.79 -0.30 4.07
N TRP A 60 5.96 0.71 4.35
CA TRP A 60 4.81 0.56 5.23
C TRP A 60 3.74 -0.34 4.58
N ALA A 61 3.42 -0.07 3.32
CA ALA A 61 2.48 -0.88 2.55
C ALA A 61 2.98 -2.32 2.43
N LYS A 62 4.29 -2.50 2.15
CA LYS A 62 4.92 -3.82 2.09
C LYS A 62 4.74 -4.62 3.37
N THR A 63 4.93 -3.98 4.52
CA THR A 63 4.76 -4.63 5.83
C THR A 63 3.35 -5.23 5.98
N VAL A 64 2.31 -4.49 5.57
CA VAL A 64 0.92 -4.97 5.63
C VAL A 64 0.67 -6.07 4.59
N VAL A 65 1.17 -5.90 3.35
CA VAL A 65 1.08 -6.91 2.28
C VAL A 65 1.70 -8.23 2.73
N ASP A 66 2.89 -8.19 3.31
CA ASP A 66 3.60 -9.39 3.75
C ASP A 66 2.84 -10.11 4.88
N GLU A 67 2.20 -9.36 5.76
CA GLU A 67 1.39 -9.95 6.84
C GLU A 67 0.13 -10.63 6.30
N ILE A 68 -0.60 -9.97 5.38
CA ILE A 68 -1.77 -10.58 4.72
C ILE A 68 -1.37 -11.87 3.97
N LYS A 69 -0.22 -11.86 3.29
CA LYS A 69 0.29 -13.04 2.57
C LYS A 69 0.63 -14.20 3.51
N LYS A 70 1.18 -13.92 4.70
CA LYS A 70 1.43 -14.95 5.72
C LYS A 70 0.15 -15.64 6.18
N GLU A 71 -0.94 -14.88 6.27
CA GLU A 71 -2.27 -15.40 6.61
C GLU A 71 -2.99 -16.07 5.40
N GLY A 72 -2.29 -16.26 4.28
CA GLY A 72 -2.83 -16.92 3.08
C GLY A 72 -3.66 -16.02 2.17
N GLY A 73 -3.66 -14.72 2.39
CA GLY A 73 -4.39 -13.74 1.59
C GLY A 73 -3.65 -13.30 0.33
N LYS A 74 -4.40 -12.80 -0.65
CA LYS A 74 -3.90 -12.23 -1.92
C LYS A 74 -4.01 -10.70 -1.87
N ALA A 75 -2.97 -10.04 -1.35
CA ALA A 75 -2.96 -8.58 -1.20
C ALA A 75 -2.55 -7.86 -2.48
N PHE A 76 -3.23 -6.75 -2.79
CA PHE A 76 -2.85 -5.81 -3.85
C PHE A 76 -3.04 -4.36 -3.39
N LEU A 77 -2.28 -3.44 -4.00
CA LEU A 77 -2.40 -2.03 -3.73
C LEU A 77 -3.40 -1.39 -4.69
N THR A 78 -4.18 -0.45 -4.19
CA THR A 78 -5.17 0.29 -4.99
C THR A 78 -5.28 1.73 -4.51
N ASP A 79 -5.80 2.59 -5.38
CA ASP A 79 -6.22 3.95 -5.02
C ASP A 79 -7.48 4.32 -5.82
N CYS A 80 -8.11 5.43 -5.48
CA CYS A 80 -9.28 5.96 -6.17
C CYS A 80 -8.90 7.14 -7.06
N ASN A 81 -9.58 7.28 -8.20
CA ASN A 81 -9.46 8.49 -9.00
C ASN A 81 -9.97 9.71 -8.24
N THR A 82 -9.42 10.88 -8.55
CA THR A 82 -9.82 12.14 -7.92
C THR A 82 -11.05 12.73 -8.62
N LEU A 83 -11.88 13.45 -7.85
CA LEU A 83 -13.00 14.20 -8.38
C LEU A 83 -12.58 15.53 -9.03
N TYR A 84 -11.45 16.10 -8.60
CA TYR A 84 -10.88 17.31 -9.17
C TYR A 84 -10.05 17.01 -10.42
N VAL A 85 -9.83 18.03 -11.24
CA VAL A 85 -8.99 17.95 -12.45
C VAL A 85 -7.53 17.80 -12.04
N GLY A 86 -6.87 16.79 -12.60
CA GLY A 86 -5.46 16.47 -12.33
C GLY A 86 -5.05 15.16 -13.00
N SER A 87 -3.81 14.77 -12.83
CA SER A 87 -3.22 13.54 -13.41
C SER A 87 -3.79 12.23 -12.85
N ARG A 88 -4.71 12.30 -11.89
CA ARG A 88 -5.39 11.13 -11.31
C ARG A 88 -6.90 11.13 -11.53
N LYS A 89 -7.40 11.92 -12.50
CA LYS A 89 -8.82 12.04 -12.78
C LYS A 89 -9.41 10.79 -13.44
N ASN A 90 -8.64 10.09 -14.25
CA ASN A 90 -9.02 8.83 -14.90
C ASN A 90 -8.01 7.73 -14.60
N ALA A 91 -8.40 6.48 -14.86
CA ALA A 91 -7.60 5.31 -14.47
C ALA A 91 -6.26 5.23 -15.23
N ILE A 92 -6.19 5.70 -16.47
CA ILE A 92 -4.97 5.59 -17.29
C ILE A 92 -3.94 6.60 -16.78
N ASP A 93 -4.29 7.88 -16.69
CA ASP A 93 -3.38 8.91 -16.17
C ASP A 93 -2.98 8.63 -14.72
N HIS A 94 -3.90 8.07 -13.93
CA HIS A 94 -3.63 7.70 -12.55
C HIS A 94 -2.57 6.59 -12.45
N LEU A 95 -2.64 5.58 -13.31
CA LEU A 95 -1.62 4.53 -13.39
C LEU A 95 -0.25 5.07 -13.85
N GLU A 96 -0.24 6.06 -14.73
CA GLU A 96 1.00 6.72 -15.17
C GLU A 96 1.62 7.61 -14.08
N THR A 97 0.77 8.18 -13.22
CA THR A 97 1.21 8.99 -12.06
C THR A 97 1.80 8.11 -10.95
N ALA A 98 1.42 6.83 -10.89
CA ALA A 98 1.91 5.91 -9.87
C ALA A 98 3.44 5.77 -9.90
N PRO A 99 4.11 5.71 -8.73
CA PRO A 99 5.54 5.46 -8.67
C PRO A 99 5.89 4.16 -9.42
N PRO A 100 7.07 4.09 -10.07
CA PRO A 100 7.47 2.89 -10.81
C PRO A 100 7.51 1.67 -9.88
N PRO A 101 7.28 0.46 -10.41
CA PRO A 101 7.23 -0.78 -9.62
C PRO A 101 8.46 -1.05 -8.75
N SER A 102 9.62 -0.49 -9.11
CA SER A 102 10.84 -0.54 -8.31
C SER A 102 10.73 0.17 -6.95
N CYS A 103 9.79 1.11 -6.84
CA CYS A 103 9.52 1.86 -5.60
C CYS A 103 8.37 1.26 -4.77
N LEU A 104 7.62 0.31 -5.33
CA LEU A 104 6.51 -0.35 -4.67
C LEU A 104 6.89 -1.77 -4.24
N PRO A 105 6.29 -2.31 -3.16
CA PRO A 105 6.42 -3.72 -2.84
C PRO A 105 6.01 -4.54 -4.07
N GLN A 106 6.75 -5.61 -4.37
CA GLN A 106 6.41 -6.50 -5.48
C GLN A 106 5.08 -7.21 -5.19
N THR A 107 3.99 -6.56 -5.59
CA THR A 107 2.69 -7.20 -5.76
C THR A 107 2.54 -7.56 -7.23
N PRO A 108 1.90 -8.65 -7.58
CA PRO A 108 1.64 -8.95 -8.99
C PRO A 108 0.80 -7.81 -9.57
N HIS A 109 1.40 -7.02 -10.45
CA HIS A 109 0.68 -5.99 -11.18
C HIS A 109 -0.15 -6.67 -12.26
N PRO A 110 -1.44 -6.32 -12.42
CA PRO A 110 -2.29 -6.98 -13.43
C PRO A 110 -1.89 -6.65 -14.88
N VAL A 111 -0.97 -5.71 -15.10
CA VAL A 111 -0.48 -5.37 -16.45
C VAL A 111 1.03 -5.56 -16.54
N PRO A 112 1.55 -6.43 -17.42
CA PRO A 112 2.98 -6.59 -17.63
C PRO A 112 3.60 -5.28 -18.12
N TRP A 113 4.55 -4.76 -17.36
CA TRP A 113 5.26 -3.50 -17.63
C TRP A 113 5.95 -3.45 -19.00
N LYS A 114 6.24 -4.59 -19.62
CA LYS A 114 6.88 -4.69 -20.93
C LYS A 114 6.07 -4.07 -22.09
N GLU A 115 4.77 -3.94 -21.96
CA GLU A 115 3.93 -3.39 -23.05
C GLU A 115 3.95 -1.86 -23.11
N ARG A 116 4.34 -1.17 -22.03
CA ARG A 116 4.38 0.30 -22.00
C ARG A 116 5.54 0.94 -22.79
N GLN A 117 6.62 0.22 -23.07
CA GLN A 117 7.76 0.77 -23.81
C GLN A 117 7.56 0.78 -25.33
N GLN A 118 6.56 0.06 -25.85
CA GLN A 118 6.29 0.00 -27.30
C GLN A 118 5.47 1.18 -27.83
N PHE A 119 4.90 2.02 -26.97
CA PHE A 119 4.09 3.17 -27.36
C PHE A 119 4.83 4.53 -27.30
N ARG A 120 6.14 4.53 -27.11
CA ARG A 120 7.00 5.72 -27.22
C ARG A 120 7.86 5.62 -28.48
N SER A 121 7.24 5.75 -29.66
CA SER A 121 7.92 6.06 -30.92
C SER A 121 7.19 7.22 -31.59
#